data_2d0d51fa787dfa53b787af53835a58e8
#
_entry.id   2d0d51fa787dfa53b787af53835a58e8
#
_cell.length_a   1.000
_cell.length_b   1.000
_cell.length_c   1.000
_cell.angle_alpha   90.00
_cell.angle_beta   90.00
_cell.angle_gamma   90.00
#
_symmetry.space_group_name_H-M   'P 1'
#
loop_
_entity.id
_entity.type
_entity.pdbx_description
1 polymer ?
#
loop_
_entity_poly.entity_id
_entity_poly.type
_entity_poly.pdbx_seq_one_letter_code
_entity_poly.pdbx_strand_id
1 'polypeptide(L)'
;MNRGTDARRLVRKFASGVLATQSLKFPGYPYASALPFCTDQRGSVVVLISHLAEHTQNAEHDPRTGFLVSPLSRDFQERARVSMIGDIAGVDDPAVTARYLRFFPEASQYLQIGGFRFFRVEPRSLRYIAGFGSIHTIAAENYLAPAYLIAEAECDVIEHMNVDHAHNLLDYCRHVHAKAPAKAEMVGIDCDGFDLRADGEILRIDFAAEVKDANEARAELVKLAQSSRT
;
A
#
# COMPACT_ATOMS: atom_id res chain seq x y z
N MET A 1 -16.50 -11.69 8.64
CA MET A 1 -15.57 -10.72 8.00
C MET A 1 -14.32 -10.59 8.87
N ASN A 2 -13.13 -10.73 8.27
CA ASN A 2 -11.87 -10.54 8.98
C ASN A 2 -11.51 -9.04 8.96
N ARG A 3 -11.66 -8.36 10.10
CA ARG A 3 -11.40 -6.91 10.22
C ARG A 3 -9.95 -6.54 9.92
N GLY A 4 -9.01 -7.46 10.12
CA GLY A 4 -7.61 -7.24 9.76
C GLY A 4 -7.43 -7.15 8.24
N THR A 5 -8.05 -8.06 7.49
CA THR A 5 -8.08 -8.01 6.02
C THR A 5 -8.79 -6.75 5.51
N ASP A 6 -9.93 -6.36 6.13
CA ASP A 6 -10.64 -5.12 5.74
C ASP A 6 -9.73 -3.88 5.92
N ALA A 7 -9.01 -3.80 7.05
CA ALA A 7 -8.06 -2.71 7.34
C ALA A 7 -6.88 -2.73 6.37
N ARG A 8 -6.30 -3.89 6.06
CA ARG A 8 -5.19 -4.05 5.12
C ARG A 8 -5.59 -3.63 3.70
N ARG A 9 -6.76 -4.07 3.22
CA ARG A 9 -7.33 -3.65 1.95
C ARG A 9 -7.57 -2.14 1.89
N LEU A 10 -8.02 -1.55 3.00
CA LEU A 10 -8.20 -0.10 3.05
C LEU A 10 -6.86 0.63 2.92
N VAL A 11 -5.82 0.23 3.68
CA VAL A 11 -4.49 0.86 3.61
C VAL A 11 -3.93 0.81 2.20
N ARG A 12 -4.10 -0.30 1.48
CA ARG A 12 -3.63 -0.51 0.11
C ARG A 12 -4.32 0.40 -0.95
N LYS A 13 -5.45 1.00 -0.62
CA LYS A 13 -6.17 1.94 -1.52
C LYS A 13 -5.58 3.34 -1.56
N PHE A 14 -4.57 3.61 -0.74
CA PHE A 14 -3.98 4.94 -0.63
C PHE A 14 -2.50 4.91 -1.04
N ALA A 15 -2.07 5.99 -1.67
CA ALA A 15 -0.68 6.20 -2.08
C ALA A 15 0.03 7.26 -1.21
N SER A 16 -0.67 7.87 -0.25
CA SER A 16 -0.12 8.83 0.70
C SER A 16 -0.75 8.69 2.08
N GLY A 17 0.02 9.02 3.11
CA GLY A 17 -0.41 8.97 4.50
C GLY A 17 0.38 9.93 5.36
N VAL A 18 0.10 9.92 6.66
CA VAL A 18 0.77 10.77 7.64
C VAL A 18 1.60 9.90 8.59
N LEU A 19 2.90 10.10 8.55
CA LEU A 19 3.86 9.51 9.50
C LEU A 19 3.97 10.44 10.72
N ALA A 20 3.79 9.90 11.91
CA ALA A 20 4.02 10.59 13.18
C ALA A 20 5.23 9.98 13.88
N THR A 21 6.21 10.82 14.25
CA THR A 21 7.44 10.45 14.95
C THR A 21 7.57 11.22 16.25
N GLN A 22 8.44 10.78 17.16
CA GLN A 22 8.77 11.54 18.37
C GLN A 22 9.77 12.63 18.01
N SER A 23 9.43 13.91 18.24
CA SER A 23 10.32 15.02 17.91
C SER A 23 11.62 14.97 18.72
N LEU A 24 12.75 14.83 18.05
CA LEU A 24 14.07 14.98 18.64
C LEU A 24 14.34 16.43 19.05
N LYS A 25 13.86 17.37 18.25
CA LYS A 25 14.09 18.82 18.45
C LYS A 25 13.22 19.39 19.56
N PHE A 26 12.03 18.85 19.78
CA PHE A 26 11.09 19.26 20.83
C PHE A 26 10.65 18.02 21.61
N PRO A 27 11.43 17.57 22.60
CA PRO A 27 11.14 16.34 23.35
C PRO A 27 9.74 16.33 23.96
N GLY A 28 9.03 15.21 23.80
CA GLY A 28 7.67 15.03 24.27
C GLY A 28 6.58 15.49 23.29
N TYR A 29 6.93 16.16 22.21
CA TYR A 29 5.98 16.51 21.16
C TYR A 29 6.01 15.49 19.99
N PRO A 30 4.83 15.08 19.46
CA PRO A 30 4.77 14.33 18.22
C PRO A 30 5.05 15.25 17.03
N TYR A 31 5.71 14.72 15.99
CA TYR A 31 5.97 15.41 14.74
C TYR A 31 5.30 14.64 13.59
N ALA A 32 4.43 15.29 12.83
CA ALA A 32 3.64 14.69 11.75
C ALA A 32 4.13 15.15 10.37
N SER A 33 4.27 14.21 9.45
CA SER A 33 4.70 14.45 8.07
C SER A 33 3.81 13.71 7.09
N ALA A 34 3.25 14.40 6.11
CA ALA A 34 2.57 13.77 4.99
C ALA A 34 3.61 13.31 3.96
N LEU A 35 3.49 12.06 3.49
CA LEU A 35 4.44 11.49 2.55
C LEU A 35 3.82 10.35 1.71
N PRO A 36 4.37 10.06 0.51
CA PRO A 36 3.94 8.92 -0.29
C PRO A 36 4.38 7.62 0.37
N PHE A 37 3.58 6.58 0.17
CA PHE A 37 3.89 5.23 0.62
C PHE A 37 3.28 4.18 -0.30
N CYS A 38 3.84 2.99 -0.29
CA CYS A 38 3.16 1.76 -0.69
C CYS A 38 3.18 0.76 0.46
N THR A 39 2.52 -0.38 0.30
CA THR A 39 2.68 -1.49 1.25
C THR A 39 3.57 -2.57 0.65
N ASP A 40 4.29 -3.29 1.50
CA ASP A 40 4.91 -4.54 1.11
C ASP A 40 3.85 -5.65 0.94
N GLN A 41 4.29 -6.84 0.58
CA GLN A 41 3.42 -8.00 0.35
C GLN A 41 2.59 -8.40 1.58
N ARG A 42 3.10 -8.15 2.78
CA ARG A 42 2.40 -8.44 4.03
C ARG A 42 1.45 -7.33 4.49
N GLY A 43 1.60 -6.12 3.93
CA GLY A 43 0.78 -4.95 4.28
C GLY A 43 1.50 -3.94 5.19
N SER A 44 2.79 -4.14 5.51
CA SER A 44 3.58 -3.13 6.21
C SER A 44 3.80 -1.92 5.31
N VAL A 45 3.73 -0.72 5.88
CA VAL A 45 3.94 0.54 5.15
C VAL A 45 5.42 0.71 4.81
N VAL A 46 5.69 1.04 3.55
CA VAL A 46 7.03 1.34 3.04
C VAL A 46 7.08 2.78 2.56
N VAL A 47 8.09 3.51 2.99
CA VAL A 47 8.34 4.91 2.63
C VAL A 47 9.78 5.10 2.16
N LEU A 48 10.00 6.05 1.25
CA LEU A 48 11.33 6.50 0.84
C LEU A 48 11.56 7.90 1.40
N ILE A 49 12.49 8.06 2.32
CA ILE A 49 12.73 9.31 3.04
C ILE A 49 14.20 9.71 3.08
N SER A 50 14.44 11.02 3.06
CA SER A 50 15.79 11.61 3.08
C SER A 50 16.38 11.58 4.50
N HIS A 51 17.68 11.30 4.62
CA HIS A 51 18.42 11.40 5.89
C HIS A 51 18.43 12.82 6.47
N LEU A 52 18.21 13.84 5.63
CA LEU A 52 18.13 15.25 6.08
C LEU A 52 16.77 15.61 6.67
N ALA A 53 15.74 14.80 6.43
CA ALA A 53 14.40 15.11 6.89
C ALA A 53 14.28 14.93 8.42
N GLU A 54 13.57 15.85 9.07
CA GLU A 54 13.37 15.81 10.53
C GLU A 54 12.69 14.50 10.98
N HIS A 55 11.71 14.02 10.22
CA HIS A 55 11.07 12.74 10.55
C HIS A 55 12.02 11.53 10.46
N THR A 56 13.04 11.58 9.60
CA THR A 56 14.04 10.51 9.51
C THR A 56 14.97 10.53 10.73
N GLN A 57 15.46 11.71 11.10
CA GLN A 57 16.31 11.88 12.30
C GLN A 57 15.54 11.48 13.56
N ASN A 58 14.27 11.85 13.66
CA ASN A 58 13.38 11.44 14.74
C ASN A 58 13.25 9.91 14.82
N ALA A 59 12.97 9.26 13.67
CA ALA A 59 12.78 7.81 13.57
C ALA A 59 14.06 7.02 13.87
N GLU A 60 15.22 7.54 13.50
CA GLU A 60 16.52 6.92 13.84
C GLU A 60 16.86 7.02 15.32
N HIS A 61 16.38 8.07 15.98
CA HIS A 61 16.56 8.25 17.43
C HIS A 61 15.54 7.44 18.24
N ASP A 62 14.28 7.44 17.83
CA ASP A 62 13.19 6.70 18.48
C ASP A 62 12.30 6.05 17.39
N PRO A 63 12.36 4.73 17.24
CA PRO A 63 11.64 4.03 16.18
C PRO A 63 10.12 3.98 16.42
N ARG A 64 9.61 4.35 17.58
CA ARG A 64 8.18 4.34 17.89
C ARG A 64 7.46 5.37 17.04
N THR A 65 6.50 4.90 16.25
CA THR A 65 5.84 5.72 15.25
C THR A 65 4.34 5.44 15.18
N GLY A 66 3.62 6.42 14.63
CA GLY A 66 2.25 6.27 14.17
C GLY A 66 2.17 6.49 12.66
N PHE A 67 1.22 5.82 12.02
CA PHE A 67 0.92 6.05 10.61
C PHE A 67 -0.60 6.14 10.42
N LEU A 68 -1.06 7.24 9.81
CA LEU A 68 -2.48 7.47 9.53
C LEU A 68 -2.75 7.41 8.04
N VAL A 69 -3.73 6.58 7.67
CA VAL A 69 -4.31 6.54 6.33
C VAL A 69 -5.78 6.93 6.42
N SER A 70 -6.15 7.96 5.68
CA SER A 70 -7.50 8.51 5.71
C SER A 70 -7.81 9.30 4.44
N PRO A 71 -9.02 9.19 3.88
CA PRO A 71 -9.45 10.13 2.86
C PRO A 71 -9.59 11.53 3.47
N LEU A 72 -9.04 12.53 2.78
CA LEU A 72 -9.19 13.94 3.14
C LEU A 72 -10.48 14.49 2.49
N SER A 73 -11.61 14.27 3.12
CA SER A 73 -12.93 14.70 2.61
C SER A 73 -13.75 15.38 3.71
N ARG A 74 -14.79 16.16 3.32
CA ARG A 74 -15.66 16.87 4.29
C ARG A 74 -16.49 15.91 5.15
N ASP A 75 -16.79 14.72 4.63
CA ASP A 75 -17.52 13.63 5.31
C ASP A 75 -16.58 12.67 6.08
N PHE A 76 -15.45 13.19 6.53
CA PHE A 76 -14.36 12.45 7.20
C PHE A 76 -14.85 11.49 8.29
N GLN A 77 -15.89 11.88 9.07
CA GLN A 77 -16.38 11.04 10.18
C GLN A 77 -17.09 9.77 9.69
N GLU A 78 -17.65 9.80 8.49
CA GLU A 78 -18.36 8.68 7.87
C GLU A 78 -17.42 7.77 7.08
N ARG A 79 -16.20 8.25 6.77
CA ARG A 79 -15.23 7.51 5.95
C ARG A 79 -14.36 6.56 6.78
N ALA A 80 -14.07 5.44 6.15
CA ALA A 80 -13.15 4.47 6.73
C ALA A 80 -11.73 5.02 6.78
N ARG A 81 -11.01 4.75 7.90
CA ARG A 81 -9.63 5.17 8.13
C ARG A 81 -8.90 4.21 9.05
N VAL A 82 -7.57 4.21 8.96
CA VAL A 82 -6.70 3.39 9.80
C VAL A 82 -5.65 4.26 10.45
N SER A 83 -5.54 4.18 11.77
CA SER A 83 -4.37 4.64 12.53
C SER A 83 -3.58 3.42 12.97
N MET A 84 -2.30 3.38 12.64
CA MET A 84 -1.37 2.32 12.98
C MET A 84 -0.38 2.86 14.00
N ILE A 85 -0.04 2.07 15.03
CA ILE A 85 1.15 2.28 15.86
C ILE A 85 2.11 1.13 15.63
N GLY A 86 3.41 1.44 15.59
CA GLY A 86 4.43 0.44 15.31
C GLY A 86 5.83 1.01 15.47
N ASP A 87 6.80 0.28 14.97
CA ASP A 87 8.20 0.68 14.93
C ASP A 87 8.64 0.86 13.48
N ILE A 88 9.37 1.94 13.21
CA ILE A 88 9.93 2.22 11.88
C ILE A 88 11.41 1.85 11.88
N ALA A 89 11.85 1.15 10.83
CA ALA A 89 13.25 0.77 10.64
C ALA A 89 13.66 0.85 9.18
N GLY A 90 14.93 1.11 8.93
CA GLY A 90 15.52 1.04 7.60
C GLY A 90 15.38 -0.38 7.01
N VAL A 91 15.08 -0.48 5.72
CA VAL A 91 14.99 -1.73 4.99
C VAL A 91 15.85 -1.66 3.73
N ASP A 92 16.70 -2.68 3.54
CA ASP A 92 17.51 -2.89 2.34
C ASP A 92 17.07 -4.21 1.72
N ASP A 93 16.05 -4.14 0.87
CA ASP A 93 15.43 -5.29 0.23
C ASP A 93 15.13 -4.93 -1.24
N PRO A 94 15.79 -5.60 -2.20
CA PRO A 94 15.57 -5.33 -3.61
C PRO A 94 14.12 -5.49 -4.06
N ALA A 95 13.35 -6.42 -3.47
CA ALA A 95 11.94 -6.61 -3.81
C ALA A 95 11.08 -5.42 -3.34
N VAL A 96 11.36 -4.89 -2.15
CA VAL A 96 10.72 -3.65 -1.63
C VAL A 96 11.06 -2.46 -2.52
N THR A 97 12.33 -2.31 -2.89
CA THR A 97 12.79 -1.24 -3.80
C THR A 97 12.08 -1.32 -5.15
N ALA A 98 12.08 -2.49 -5.78
CA ALA A 98 11.43 -2.70 -7.07
C ALA A 98 9.93 -2.41 -7.00
N ARG A 99 9.24 -2.88 -5.95
CA ARG A 99 7.82 -2.61 -5.74
C ARG A 99 7.57 -1.11 -5.58
N TYR A 100 8.30 -0.42 -4.72
CA TYR A 100 8.13 1.02 -4.50
C TYR A 100 8.32 1.84 -5.79
N LEU A 101 9.35 1.51 -6.58
CA LEU A 101 9.62 2.20 -7.85
C LEU A 101 8.56 1.91 -8.93
N ARG A 102 7.87 0.77 -8.86
CA ARG A 102 6.68 0.55 -9.72
C ARG A 102 5.52 1.46 -9.34
N PHE A 103 5.32 1.77 -8.04
CA PHE A 103 4.29 2.72 -7.59
C PHE A 103 4.70 4.18 -7.83
N PHE A 104 5.98 4.51 -7.67
CA PHE A 104 6.53 5.87 -7.74
C PHE A 104 7.80 5.89 -8.61
N PRO A 105 7.68 5.86 -9.95
CA PRO A 105 8.84 5.81 -10.87
C PRO A 105 9.78 7.00 -10.72
N GLU A 106 9.23 8.16 -10.38
CA GLU A 106 9.99 9.40 -10.11
C GLU A 106 10.93 9.28 -8.92
N ALA A 107 10.66 8.35 -7.99
CA ALA A 107 11.51 8.11 -6.83
C ALA A 107 12.92 7.60 -7.21
N SER A 108 13.10 7.07 -8.42
CA SER A 108 14.42 6.69 -8.96
C SER A 108 15.41 7.87 -8.96
N GLN A 109 14.93 9.10 -9.19
CA GLN A 109 15.75 10.32 -9.15
C GLN A 109 16.29 10.59 -7.74
N TYR A 110 15.48 10.37 -6.70
CA TYR A 110 15.91 10.55 -5.31
C TYR A 110 17.00 9.56 -4.90
N LEU A 111 16.92 8.34 -5.38
CA LEU A 111 17.97 7.33 -5.14
C LEU A 111 19.28 7.69 -5.83
N GLN A 112 19.23 8.31 -7.04
CA GLN A 112 20.43 8.78 -7.77
C GLN A 112 21.09 9.98 -7.09
N ILE A 113 20.32 10.91 -6.53
CA ILE A 113 20.85 12.06 -5.77
C ILE A 113 21.58 11.56 -4.51
N GLY A 114 21.15 10.43 -3.94
CA GLY A 114 21.69 9.87 -2.72
C GLY A 114 21.08 10.47 -1.46
N GLY A 115 21.31 9.79 -0.33
CA GLY A 115 20.80 10.23 0.97
C GLY A 115 19.33 9.92 1.21
N PHE A 116 18.65 9.22 0.30
CA PHE A 116 17.33 8.65 0.51
C PHE A 116 17.46 7.16 0.80
N ARG A 117 16.67 6.67 1.74
CA ARG A 117 16.63 5.25 2.12
C ARG A 117 15.18 4.81 2.32
N PHE A 118 14.95 3.53 2.07
CA PHE A 118 13.67 2.92 2.39
C PHE A 118 13.57 2.62 3.88
N PHE A 119 12.39 2.87 4.41
CA PHE A 119 12.01 2.50 5.76
C PHE A 119 10.69 1.73 5.72
N ARG A 120 10.55 0.78 6.66
CA ARG A 120 9.32 0.00 6.85
C ARG A 120 8.75 0.31 8.23
N VAL A 121 7.44 0.52 8.29
CA VAL A 121 6.70 0.58 9.56
C VAL A 121 6.16 -0.81 9.85
N GLU A 122 6.71 -1.46 10.85
CA GLU A 122 6.22 -2.73 11.37
C GLU A 122 5.09 -2.48 12.36
N PRO A 123 3.84 -2.84 12.05
CA PRO A 123 2.71 -2.54 12.91
C PRO A 123 2.74 -3.38 14.19
N ARG A 124 2.34 -2.77 15.31
CA ARG A 124 2.05 -3.45 16.58
C ARG A 124 0.56 -3.55 16.82
N SER A 125 -0.16 -2.47 16.54
CA SER A 125 -1.62 -2.41 16.69
C SER A 125 -2.20 -1.36 15.75
N LEU A 126 -3.43 -1.59 15.32
CA LEU A 126 -4.16 -0.68 14.45
C LEU A 126 -5.51 -0.32 15.05
N ARG A 127 -5.92 0.92 14.85
CA ARG A 127 -7.28 1.39 15.07
C ARG A 127 -7.96 1.53 13.72
N TYR A 128 -8.85 0.61 13.39
CA TYR A 128 -9.66 0.64 12.19
C TYR A 128 -11.03 1.21 12.49
N ILE A 129 -11.39 2.27 11.82
CA ILE A 129 -12.72 2.88 11.85
C ILE A 129 -13.34 2.65 10.48
N ALA A 130 -14.37 1.81 10.43
CA ALA A 130 -15.03 1.43 9.18
C ALA A 130 -16.14 2.40 8.77
N GLY A 131 -16.42 3.40 9.60
CA GLY A 131 -17.46 4.40 9.48
C GLY A 131 -17.99 4.80 10.86
N PHE A 132 -19.00 5.63 10.90
CA PHE A 132 -19.55 6.13 12.17
C PHE A 132 -19.99 4.99 13.10
N GLY A 133 -19.44 4.96 14.31
CA GLY A 133 -19.75 3.96 15.34
C GLY A 133 -19.08 2.59 15.17
N SER A 134 -18.40 2.32 14.04
CA SER A 134 -17.74 1.04 13.78
C SER A 134 -16.23 1.14 14.02
N ILE A 135 -15.80 0.90 15.26
CA ILE A 135 -14.42 1.11 15.71
C ILE A 135 -13.83 -0.20 16.20
N HIS A 136 -12.68 -0.61 15.64
CA HIS A 136 -12.02 -1.87 15.95
C HIS A 136 -10.55 -1.63 16.29
N THR A 137 -10.05 -2.31 17.33
CA THR A 137 -8.61 -2.44 17.60
C THR A 137 -8.17 -3.79 17.04
N ILE A 138 -7.13 -3.80 16.22
CA ILE A 138 -6.63 -4.96 15.49
C ILE A 138 -5.17 -5.16 15.88
N ALA A 139 -4.82 -6.35 16.36
CA ALA A 139 -3.44 -6.72 16.61
C ALA A 139 -2.71 -6.97 15.29
N ALA A 140 -1.40 -6.75 15.27
CA ALA A 140 -0.59 -6.83 14.05
C ALA A 140 -0.72 -8.18 13.34
N GLU A 141 -0.74 -9.28 14.08
CA GLU A 141 -0.87 -10.64 13.54
C GLU A 141 -2.17 -10.90 12.80
N ASN A 142 -3.23 -10.14 13.12
CA ASN A 142 -4.52 -10.24 12.43
C ASN A 142 -4.60 -9.31 11.20
N TYR A 143 -3.70 -8.32 11.11
CA TYR A 143 -3.61 -7.37 10.01
C TYR A 143 -2.63 -7.85 8.94
N LEU A 144 -1.43 -8.29 9.34
CA LEU A 144 -0.39 -8.71 8.42
C LEU A 144 -0.79 -10.01 7.69
N ALA A 145 -0.64 -10.02 6.37
CA ALA A 145 -0.76 -11.24 5.59
C ALA A 145 0.38 -12.20 5.93
N PRO A 146 0.12 -13.51 5.89
CA PRO A 146 1.19 -14.51 5.88
C PRO A 146 2.15 -14.31 4.70
N ALA A 147 3.31 -14.94 4.77
CA ALA A 147 4.23 -15.00 3.63
C ALA A 147 3.69 -16.00 2.59
N TYR A 148 2.93 -15.50 1.62
CA TYR A 148 2.39 -16.30 0.54
C TYR A 148 3.31 -16.31 -0.68
N LEU A 149 3.26 -17.39 -1.48
CA LEU A 149 4.05 -17.56 -2.69
C LEU A 149 3.75 -16.53 -3.78
N ILE A 150 2.60 -15.86 -3.74
CA ILE A 150 2.28 -14.76 -4.65
C ILE A 150 3.32 -13.63 -4.57
N ALA A 151 3.98 -13.44 -3.42
CA ALA A 151 5.03 -12.45 -3.25
C ALA A 151 6.25 -12.71 -4.16
N GLU A 152 6.61 -13.98 -4.33
CA GLU A 152 7.72 -14.41 -5.18
C GLU A 152 7.36 -14.30 -6.67
N ALA A 153 6.09 -14.50 -7.00
CA ALA A 153 5.56 -14.46 -8.36
C ALA A 153 5.16 -13.05 -8.84
N GLU A 154 5.24 -12.02 -7.99
CA GLU A 154 4.74 -10.68 -8.29
C GLU A 154 5.27 -10.13 -9.62
N CYS A 155 6.59 -10.19 -9.84
CA CYS A 155 7.21 -9.62 -11.03
C CYS A 155 6.75 -10.34 -12.32
N ASP A 156 6.71 -11.67 -12.30
CA ASP A 156 6.33 -12.48 -13.46
C ASP A 156 4.86 -12.27 -13.83
N VAL A 157 3.98 -12.18 -12.81
CA VAL A 157 2.55 -11.91 -13.04
C VAL A 157 2.35 -10.52 -13.62
N ILE A 158 3.05 -9.50 -13.10
CA ILE A 158 2.96 -8.13 -13.61
C ILE A 158 3.42 -8.05 -15.07
N GLU A 159 4.57 -8.65 -15.39
CA GLU A 159 5.11 -8.67 -16.75
C GLU A 159 4.12 -9.35 -17.72
N HIS A 160 3.66 -10.55 -17.38
CA HIS A 160 2.69 -11.29 -18.18
C HIS A 160 1.40 -10.49 -18.42
N MET A 161 0.84 -9.86 -17.37
CA MET A 161 -0.38 -9.07 -17.51
C MET A 161 -0.20 -7.83 -18.39
N ASN A 162 0.93 -7.17 -18.26
CA ASN A 162 1.23 -5.96 -19.03
C ASN A 162 1.53 -6.26 -20.51
N VAL A 163 2.19 -7.38 -20.79
CA VAL A 163 2.56 -7.77 -22.18
C VAL A 163 1.39 -8.44 -22.90
N ASP A 164 0.79 -9.47 -22.28
CA ASP A 164 -0.15 -10.35 -22.98
C ASP A 164 -1.62 -9.96 -22.76
N HIS A 165 -1.91 -9.18 -21.69
CA HIS A 165 -3.29 -8.89 -21.25
C HIS A 165 -3.58 -7.39 -21.04
N ALA A 166 -2.83 -6.49 -21.69
CA ALA A 166 -2.98 -5.04 -21.51
C ALA A 166 -4.43 -4.54 -21.78
N HIS A 167 -5.17 -5.16 -22.71
CA HIS A 167 -6.57 -4.82 -22.98
C HIS A 167 -7.50 -5.15 -21.79
N ASN A 168 -7.24 -6.26 -21.08
CA ASN A 168 -8.01 -6.61 -19.89
C ASN A 168 -7.83 -5.59 -18.78
N LEU A 169 -6.64 -4.98 -18.65
CA LEU A 169 -6.39 -3.96 -17.63
C LEU A 169 -7.26 -2.72 -17.84
N LEU A 170 -7.48 -2.33 -19.10
CA LEU A 170 -8.43 -1.25 -19.44
C LEU A 170 -9.88 -1.63 -19.12
N ASP A 171 -10.27 -2.87 -19.40
CA ASP A 171 -11.60 -3.37 -19.08
C ASP A 171 -11.85 -3.42 -17.57
N TYR A 172 -10.84 -3.81 -16.78
CA TYR A 172 -10.92 -3.77 -15.32
C TYR A 172 -11.12 -2.35 -14.77
N CYS A 173 -10.44 -1.34 -15.34
CA CYS A 173 -10.65 0.05 -14.97
C CYS A 173 -12.09 0.50 -15.24
N ARG A 174 -12.67 0.12 -16.38
CA ARG A 174 -14.05 0.46 -16.75
C ARG A 174 -15.06 -0.23 -15.82
N HIS A 175 -14.87 -1.54 -15.62
CA HIS A 175 -15.81 -2.37 -14.86
C HIS A 175 -15.85 -2.01 -13.38
N VAL A 176 -14.67 -1.87 -12.75
CA VAL A 176 -14.58 -1.70 -11.29
C VAL A 176 -14.66 -0.23 -10.88
N HIS A 177 -14.04 0.67 -11.65
CA HIS A 177 -13.92 2.09 -11.27
C HIS A 177 -14.75 3.03 -12.14
N ALA A 178 -15.49 2.52 -13.15
CA ALA A 178 -16.20 3.32 -14.14
C ALA A 178 -15.28 4.36 -14.84
N LYS A 179 -13.98 4.02 -15.01
CA LYS A 179 -12.96 4.84 -15.66
C LYS A 179 -12.56 4.25 -16.99
N ALA A 180 -12.38 5.09 -18.01
CA ALA A 180 -11.96 4.69 -19.34
C ALA A 180 -10.60 5.34 -19.68
N PRO A 181 -9.49 4.88 -19.06
CA PRO A 181 -8.19 5.45 -19.33
C PRO A 181 -7.69 5.11 -20.73
N ALA A 182 -6.79 5.95 -21.25
CA ALA A 182 -6.09 5.66 -22.52
C ALA A 182 -5.03 4.57 -22.34
N LYS A 183 -4.40 4.51 -21.17
CA LYS A 183 -3.40 3.50 -20.82
C LYS A 183 -3.63 2.99 -19.40
N ALA A 184 -3.49 1.68 -19.22
CA ALA A 184 -3.42 1.04 -17.91
C ALA A 184 -2.27 0.03 -17.87
N GLU A 185 -1.55 0.00 -16.77
CA GLU A 185 -0.48 -0.99 -16.51
C GLU A 185 -0.59 -1.51 -15.08
N MET A 186 -0.36 -2.81 -14.88
CA MET A 186 -0.28 -3.39 -13.54
C MET A 186 1.05 -2.99 -12.91
N VAL A 187 1.01 -2.45 -11.68
CA VAL A 187 2.19 -1.99 -10.94
C VAL A 187 2.42 -2.78 -9.66
N GLY A 188 1.42 -3.49 -9.16
CA GLY A 188 1.51 -4.33 -7.98
C GLY A 188 0.45 -5.41 -7.97
N ILE A 189 0.78 -6.55 -7.37
CA ILE A 189 -0.17 -7.62 -7.03
C ILE A 189 0.23 -8.18 -5.67
N ASP A 190 -0.77 -8.58 -4.89
CA ASP A 190 -0.59 -9.22 -3.57
C ASP A 190 -1.77 -10.14 -3.26
N CYS A 191 -1.81 -10.70 -2.06
CA CYS A 191 -2.84 -11.65 -1.68
C CYS A 191 -4.28 -11.09 -1.68
N ASP A 192 -4.46 -9.76 -1.58
CA ASP A 192 -5.80 -9.15 -1.49
C ASP A 192 -6.29 -8.59 -2.83
N GLY A 193 -5.41 -8.44 -3.85
CA GLY A 193 -5.76 -7.81 -5.12
C GLY A 193 -4.55 -7.28 -5.88
N PHE A 194 -4.78 -6.33 -6.79
CA PHE A 194 -3.73 -5.74 -7.61
C PHE A 194 -3.95 -4.25 -7.83
N ASP A 195 -2.88 -3.57 -8.23
CA ASP A 195 -2.85 -2.13 -8.43
C ASP A 195 -2.55 -1.83 -9.91
N LEU A 196 -3.33 -0.93 -10.49
CA LEU A 196 -3.15 -0.43 -11.85
C LEU A 196 -2.75 1.04 -11.81
N ARG A 197 -1.76 1.43 -12.64
CA ARG A 197 -1.58 2.82 -13.02
C ARG A 197 -2.38 3.09 -14.28
N ALA A 198 -3.41 3.92 -14.17
CA ALA A 198 -4.33 4.32 -15.21
C ALA A 198 -4.20 5.82 -15.46
N ASP A 199 -3.60 6.21 -16.59
CA ASP A 199 -3.31 7.63 -16.92
C ASP A 199 -2.63 8.40 -15.78
N GLY A 200 -1.73 7.75 -15.04
CA GLY A 200 -0.97 8.33 -13.92
C GLY A 200 -1.62 8.17 -12.54
N GLU A 201 -2.88 7.75 -12.44
CA GLU A 201 -3.57 7.48 -11.18
C GLU A 201 -3.40 6.01 -10.78
N ILE A 202 -3.19 5.74 -9.50
CA ILE A 202 -3.18 4.37 -8.95
C ILE A 202 -4.61 3.96 -8.59
N LEU A 203 -5.07 2.87 -9.19
CA LEU A 203 -6.36 2.26 -8.94
C LEU A 203 -6.18 0.87 -8.33
N ARG A 204 -6.72 0.65 -7.15
CA ARG A 204 -6.70 -0.65 -6.48
C ARG A 204 -7.94 -1.46 -6.83
N ILE A 205 -7.74 -2.72 -7.22
CA ILE A 205 -8.80 -3.72 -7.44
C ILE A 205 -8.61 -4.86 -6.46
N ASP A 206 -9.56 -5.06 -5.56
CA ASP A 206 -9.53 -6.13 -4.58
C ASP A 206 -10.02 -7.44 -5.21
N PHE A 207 -9.38 -8.57 -4.92
CA PHE A 207 -9.89 -9.90 -5.24
C PHE A 207 -11.12 -10.25 -4.39
N ALA A 208 -12.01 -11.08 -4.92
CA ALA A 208 -13.16 -11.57 -4.18
C ALA A 208 -12.73 -12.43 -2.98
N ALA A 209 -11.67 -13.21 -3.12
CA ALA A 209 -11.04 -14.01 -2.07
C ALA A 209 -9.53 -13.71 -2.02
N GLU A 210 -8.93 -13.93 -0.84
CA GLU A 210 -7.48 -13.86 -0.65
C GLU A 210 -6.80 -14.97 -1.47
N VAL A 211 -5.72 -14.61 -2.20
CA VAL A 211 -4.94 -15.53 -3.03
C VAL A 211 -3.57 -15.80 -2.41
N LYS A 212 -3.06 -17.02 -2.58
CA LYS A 212 -1.81 -17.46 -1.94
C LYS A 212 -0.67 -17.63 -2.92
N ASP A 213 -0.98 -17.87 -4.19
CA ASP A 213 -0.02 -18.12 -5.25
C ASP A 213 -0.49 -17.58 -6.61
N ALA A 214 0.34 -17.73 -7.63
CA ALA A 214 0.07 -17.26 -8.98
C ALA A 214 -1.13 -17.97 -9.63
N ASN A 215 -1.41 -19.23 -9.29
CA ASN A 215 -2.53 -19.97 -9.89
C ASN A 215 -3.87 -19.46 -9.34
N GLU A 216 -3.95 -19.22 -8.02
CA GLU A 216 -5.12 -18.62 -7.39
C GLU A 216 -5.35 -17.19 -7.91
N ALA A 217 -4.27 -16.40 -8.03
CA ALA A 217 -4.33 -15.05 -8.62
C ALA A 217 -4.84 -15.08 -10.07
N ARG A 218 -4.33 -16.00 -10.89
CA ARG A 218 -4.81 -16.20 -12.27
C ARG A 218 -6.31 -16.52 -12.30
N ALA A 219 -6.78 -17.38 -11.40
CA ALA A 219 -8.20 -17.74 -11.35
C ALA A 219 -9.08 -16.52 -11.04
N GLU A 220 -8.69 -15.65 -10.10
CA GLU A 220 -9.40 -14.41 -9.80
C GLU A 220 -9.36 -13.40 -10.97
N LEU A 221 -8.22 -13.23 -11.63
CA LEU A 221 -8.09 -12.37 -12.81
C LEU A 221 -8.96 -12.85 -13.97
N VAL A 222 -9.05 -14.16 -14.21
CA VAL A 222 -9.94 -14.75 -15.24
C VAL A 222 -11.41 -14.49 -14.92
N LYS A 223 -11.83 -14.68 -13.67
CA LYS A 223 -13.22 -14.36 -13.23
C LYS A 223 -13.55 -12.89 -13.47
N LEU A 224 -12.62 -12.00 -13.11
CA LEU A 224 -12.80 -10.57 -13.35
C LEU A 224 -12.89 -10.24 -14.84
N ALA A 225 -12.04 -10.85 -15.68
CA ALA A 225 -12.10 -10.66 -17.15
C ALA A 225 -13.43 -11.15 -17.76
N GLN A 226 -14.02 -12.22 -17.22
CA GLN A 226 -15.33 -12.69 -17.65
C GLN A 226 -16.46 -11.72 -17.26
N SER A 227 -16.44 -11.21 -16.03
CA SER A 227 -17.45 -10.27 -15.55
C SER A 227 -17.34 -8.87 -16.18
N SER A 228 -16.16 -8.46 -16.64
CA SER A 228 -15.94 -7.17 -17.30
C SER A 228 -16.39 -7.11 -18.78
N ARG A 229 -16.71 -8.26 -19.36
CA ARG A 229 -17.22 -8.37 -20.75
C ARG A 229 -18.75 -8.45 -20.84
N THR A 230 -19.42 -8.53 -19.71
CA THR A 230 -20.89 -8.59 -19.61
C THR A 230 -21.44 -7.21 -19.28
#